data_32b51642a4fef26c07ef28b9db07c4f4
#
_entry.id   32b51642a4fef26c07ef28b9db07c4f4
#
_cell.length_a   1.000
_cell.length_b   1.000
_cell.length_c   1.000
_cell.angle_alpha   90.00
_cell.angle_beta   90.00
_cell.angle_gamma   90.00
#
_symmetry.space_group_name_H-M   'P 1'
#
loop_
_entity.id
_entity.type
_entity.pdbx_description
1 polymer ?
#
loop_
_entity_poly.entity_id
_entity_poly.type
_entity_poly.pdbx_seq_one_letter_code
_entity_poly.pdbx_strand_id
1 'polypeptide(L)'
;MPRKSGAWRMIGALLLVWAYPLPAEAARYVVAIKNMAFGPPPPHLMVGDTIQWKNNDIFRHSATAKAANFDLDLAPGAQGEVTLKKAGVLTVICRYHPTMTMRLTVEKGE
;
A
#
# COMPACT_ATOMS: atom_id res chain seq x y z
N MET A 1 2.87 -43.10 -51.73
CA MET A 1 2.61 -42.81 -51.07
C MET A 1 2.34 -41.80 -50.46
N PRO A 2 1.91 -41.44 -50.24
CA PRO A 2 1.63 -40.45 -49.75
C PRO A 2 1.61 -40.11 -48.65
N ARG A 3 1.71 -39.72 -48.15
CA ARG A 3 1.75 -39.26 -47.10
C ARG A 3 1.03 -38.47 -46.58
N LYS A 4 0.68 -38.28 -46.24
CA LYS A 4 -0.03 -37.56 -45.72
C LYS A 4 0.23 -36.87 -44.88
N SER A 5 0.43 -36.36 -44.67
CA SER A 5 0.74 -35.71 -43.85
C SER A 5 0.17 -34.82 -43.34
N GLY A 6 -0.13 -34.31 -43.46
CA GLY A 6 -0.56 -33.28 -43.05
C GLY A 6 -1.27 -33.15 -42.06
N ALA A 7 -1.43 -33.81 -41.86
CA ALA A 7 -2.31 -33.92 -41.00
C ALA A 7 -2.11 -33.18 -39.91
N TRP A 8 -1.37 -32.82 -39.64
CA TRP A 8 -1.32 -32.23 -38.59
C TRP A 8 -1.59 -31.04 -38.48
N ARG A 9 -2.09 -30.71 -38.92
CA ARG A 9 -2.50 -29.70 -38.82
C ARG A 9 -2.72 -29.43 -37.68
N MET A 10 -2.41 -29.24 -36.98
CA MET A 10 -2.54 -28.93 -35.99
C MET A 10 -3.32 -28.20 -35.57
N ILE A 11 -3.82 -28.13 -35.60
CA ILE A 11 -4.74 -27.68 -35.21
C ILE A 11 -4.56 -27.07 -34.12
N GLY A 12 -4.27 -26.40 -34.12
CA GLY A 12 -4.13 -25.71 -33.26
C GLY A 12 -4.74 -25.55 -32.25
N ALA A 13 -4.28 -25.59 -31.61
CA ALA A 13 -4.75 -25.57 -30.52
C ALA A 13 -5.10 -24.27 -30.19
N LEU A 14 -6.20 -23.95 -30.18
CA LEU A 14 -6.55 -22.83 -29.87
C LEU A 14 -6.40 -22.69 -28.49
N LEU A 15 -5.44 -22.21 -28.05
CA LEU A 15 -5.31 -22.05 -26.74
C LEU A 15 -6.12 -20.96 -26.34
N LEU A 16 -7.20 -21.15 -25.82
CA LEU A 16 -7.94 -20.15 -25.28
C LEU A 16 -7.27 -19.69 -24.09
N VAL A 17 -6.54 -18.71 -24.18
CA VAL A 17 -5.95 -18.15 -23.04
C VAL A 17 -6.97 -17.27 -22.40
N TRP A 18 -7.50 -17.68 -21.34
CA TRP A 18 -8.40 -16.86 -20.57
C TRP A 18 -7.56 -15.87 -19.82
N ALA A 19 -7.60 -14.66 -20.25
CA ALA A 19 -6.87 -13.65 -19.54
C ALA A 19 -7.70 -13.24 -18.34
N TYR A 20 -7.38 -13.76 -17.22
CA TYR A 20 -7.99 -13.28 -15.99
C TYR A 20 -7.27 -12.01 -15.59
N PRO A 21 -7.98 -10.95 -15.26
CA PRO A 21 -7.31 -9.78 -14.76
C PRO A 21 -6.63 -10.15 -13.46
N LEU A 22 -5.37 -9.89 -13.39
CA LEU A 22 -4.65 -10.07 -12.14
C LEU A 22 -5.06 -9.00 -11.18
N PRO A 23 -5.27 -9.32 -9.91
CA PRO A 23 -5.54 -8.28 -8.94
C PRO A 23 -4.37 -7.32 -8.88
N ALA A 24 -4.66 -6.05 -8.73
CA ALA A 24 -3.60 -5.08 -8.58
C ALA A 24 -2.82 -5.44 -7.34
N GLU A 25 -1.51 -5.50 -7.48
CA GLU A 25 -0.68 -5.77 -6.35
C GLU A 25 -0.76 -4.65 -5.35
N ALA A 26 -0.84 -4.97 -4.09
CA ALA A 26 -0.79 -4.00 -3.04
C ALA A 26 0.56 -3.28 -3.07
N ALA A 27 0.54 -2.00 -2.94
CA ALA A 27 1.74 -1.19 -2.98
C ALA A 27 2.26 -0.92 -1.57
N ARG A 28 3.52 -0.56 -1.49
CA ARG A 28 4.16 -0.17 -0.24
C ARG A 28 4.68 1.23 -0.40
N TYR A 29 4.45 2.03 0.60
CA TYR A 29 4.89 3.42 0.60
C TYR A 29 5.63 3.70 1.89
N VAL A 30 6.49 4.71 1.88
CA VAL A 30 7.19 5.14 3.06
C VAL A 30 6.74 6.56 3.40
N VAL A 31 6.38 6.78 4.65
CA VAL A 31 6.16 8.12 5.16
C VAL A 31 7.21 8.36 6.23
N ALA A 32 8.07 9.33 6.00
CA ALA A 32 9.10 9.67 6.95
C ALA A 32 8.61 10.77 7.89
N ILE A 33 9.07 10.73 9.10
CA ILE A 33 8.79 11.77 10.09
C ILE A 33 10.11 12.47 10.36
N LYS A 34 10.15 13.76 10.19
CA LYS A 34 11.35 14.53 10.40
C LYS A 34 11.01 15.97 10.68
N ASN A 35 11.81 16.63 11.50
CA ASN A 35 11.60 18.03 11.85
C ASN A 35 10.19 18.29 12.39
N MET A 36 9.73 17.39 13.25
CA MET A 36 8.42 17.54 13.90
C MET A 36 7.25 17.52 12.92
N ALA A 37 7.39 16.85 11.80
CA ALA A 37 6.33 16.80 10.80
C ALA A 37 6.28 15.44 10.11
N PHE A 38 5.10 15.03 9.72
CA PHE A 38 4.94 13.89 8.82
C PHE A 38 5.31 14.34 7.42
N GLY A 39 5.94 13.45 6.66
CA GLY A 39 6.22 13.70 5.26
C GLY A 39 4.95 13.72 4.43
N PRO A 40 5.05 13.97 3.14
CA PRO A 40 3.86 14.09 2.30
C PRO A 40 3.09 12.78 2.22
N PRO A 41 1.77 12.84 2.21
CA PRO A 41 0.98 11.62 2.08
C PRO A 41 1.17 11.01 0.70
N PRO A 42 1.26 9.69 0.60
CA PRO A 42 1.32 9.04 -0.71
C PRO A 42 0.03 9.28 -1.47
N PRO A 43 0.12 9.52 -2.77
CA PRO A 43 -1.09 9.65 -3.58
C PRO A 43 -1.65 8.27 -3.92
N HIS A 44 -2.92 8.22 -4.20
CA HIS A 44 -3.58 7.01 -4.71
C HIS A 44 -3.45 5.78 -3.81
N LEU A 45 -3.58 5.99 -2.50
CA LEU A 45 -3.61 4.86 -1.58
C LEU A 45 -4.88 4.06 -1.75
N MET A 46 -4.77 2.75 -1.62
CA MET A 46 -5.90 1.85 -1.72
C MET A 46 -5.91 0.90 -0.53
N VAL A 47 -7.07 0.41 -0.21
CA VAL A 47 -7.20 -0.65 0.81
C VAL A 47 -6.31 -1.81 0.40
N GLY A 48 -5.52 -2.30 1.32
CA GLY A 48 -4.54 -3.36 1.08
C GLY A 48 -3.12 -2.85 0.96
N ASP A 49 -2.94 -1.56 0.71
CA ASP A 49 -1.60 -0.99 0.64
C ASP A 49 -1.00 -0.90 2.04
N THR A 50 0.32 -0.90 2.09
CA THR A 50 1.06 -0.80 3.34
C THR A 50 1.85 0.49 3.38
N ILE A 51 1.83 1.15 4.51
CA ILE A 51 2.68 2.31 4.76
C ILE A 51 3.71 1.93 5.80
N GLN A 52 4.98 2.16 5.47
CA GLN A 52 6.06 2.04 6.42
C GLN A 52 6.32 3.44 6.97
N TRP A 53 6.14 3.58 8.27
CA TRP A 53 6.37 4.84 8.94
C TRP A 53 7.78 4.82 9.52
N LYS A 54 8.58 5.80 9.16
CA LYS A 54 9.96 5.85 9.63
C LYS A 54 10.19 7.13 10.40
N ASN A 55 10.56 6.99 11.65
CA ASN A 55 10.89 8.16 12.45
C ASN A 55 12.36 8.53 12.26
N ASN A 56 12.60 9.48 11.37
CA ASN A 56 13.95 9.98 11.12
C ASN A 56 14.25 11.25 11.93
N ASP A 57 13.49 11.47 12.99
CA ASP A 57 13.67 12.61 13.87
C ASP A 57 14.43 12.20 15.13
N ILE A 58 14.85 13.18 15.89
CA ILE A 58 15.51 12.94 17.17
C ILE A 58 14.50 12.79 18.31
N PHE A 59 13.24 13.08 18.06
CA PHE A 59 12.20 12.97 19.08
C PHE A 59 11.34 11.71 18.84
N ARG A 60 10.73 11.24 19.92
CA ARG A 60 9.75 10.17 19.80
C ARG A 60 8.48 10.70 19.16
N HIS A 61 7.92 9.96 18.27
CA HIS A 61 6.67 10.30 17.60
C HIS A 61 5.74 9.10 17.59
N SER A 62 4.53 9.31 17.14
CA SER A 62 3.62 8.21 16.86
C SER A 62 2.91 8.46 15.54
N ALA A 63 2.45 7.39 14.92
CA ALA A 63 1.54 7.49 13.79
C ALA A 63 0.26 6.83 14.27
N THR A 64 -0.72 7.64 14.57
CA THR A 64 -1.94 7.18 15.23
C THR A 64 -3.16 7.61 14.46
N ALA A 65 -4.00 6.65 14.09
CA ALA A 65 -5.27 6.93 13.42
C ALA A 65 -6.34 6.10 14.08
N LYS A 66 -7.04 6.68 15.03
CA LYS A 66 -8.02 5.94 15.82
C LYS A 66 -9.14 5.36 14.96
N ALA A 67 -9.62 6.12 14.01
CA ALA A 67 -10.70 5.65 13.16
C ALA A 67 -10.29 4.45 12.29
N ALA A 68 -9.01 4.27 12.06
CA ALA A 68 -8.50 3.15 11.28
C ALA A 68 -7.82 2.10 12.14
N ASN A 69 -7.92 2.24 13.46
CA ASN A 69 -7.38 1.28 14.41
C ASN A 69 -5.89 1.02 14.30
N PHE A 70 -5.10 2.05 14.04
CA PHE A 70 -3.66 1.84 14.17
C PHE A 70 -3.02 2.89 15.05
N ASP A 71 -1.95 2.48 15.70
CA ASP A 71 -1.25 3.32 16.64
C ASP A 71 0.17 2.79 16.77
N LEU A 72 1.08 3.41 16.07
CA LEU A 72 2.49 3.04 16.13
C LEU A 72 3.24 4.04 16.99
N ASP A 73 3.94 3.52 17.99
CA ASP A 73 4.80 4.34 18.82
C ASP A 73 6.22 4.18 18.28
N LEU A 74 6.82 5.28 17.88
CA LEU A 74 8.09 5.26 17.16
C LEU A 74 9.16 6.05 17.89
N ALA A 75 10.05 5.35 18.53
CA ALA A 75 11.24 5.97 19.12
C ALA A 75 12.11 6.55 18.00
N PRO A 76 13.03 7.46 18.33
CA PRO A 76 13.93 7.99 17.30
C PRO A 76 14.62 6.85 16.53
N GLY A 77 14.54 6.91 15.21
CA GLY A 77 15.12 5.89 14.35
C GLY A 77 14.27 4.65 14.14
N ALA A 78 13.17 4.52 14.84
CA ALA A 78 12.33 3.34 14.71
C ALA A 78 11.42 3.43 13.49
N GLN A 79 10.94 2.28 13.05
CA GLN A 79 10.00 2.19 11.95
C GLN A 79 8.97 1.11 12.23
N GLY A 80 7.83 1.25 11.60
CA GLY A 80 6.76 0.27 11.73
C GLY A 80 5.87 0.31 10.51
N GLU A 81 5.10 -0.72 10.30
CA GLU A 81 4.25 -0.83 9.12
C GLU A 81 2.80 -0.96 9.50
N VAL A 82 1.95 -0.38 8.66
CA VAL A 82 0.50 -0.51 8.80
C VAL A 82 -0.06 -0.87 7.44
N THR A 83 -0.87 -1.90 7.39
CA THR A 83 -1.64 -2.22 6.19
C THR A 83 -2.99 -1.54 6.31
N LEU A 84 -3.37 -0.79 5.28
CA LEU A 84 -4.60 -0.02 5.29
C LEU A 84 -5.78 -0.94 5.03
N LYS A 85 -6.76 -0.91 5.92
CA LYS A 85 -7.92 -1.79 5.82
C LYS A 85 -9.23 -1.06 5.63
N LYS A 86 -9.21 0.26 5.72
CA LYS A 86 -10.42 1.06 5.58
C LYS A 86 -10.25 2.12 4.51
N ALA A 87 -11.25 2.27 3.67
CA ALA A 87 -11.30 3.35 2.70
C ALA A 87 -11.81 4.62 3.40
N GLY A 88 -11.49 5.74 2.83
CA GLY A 88 -11.95 7.04 3.30
C GLY A 88 -10.81 7.97 3.62
N VAL A 89 -11.14 9.09 4.21
CA VAL A 89 -10.13 10.05 4.64
C VAL A 89 -9.79 9.76 6.10
N LEU A 90 -8.53 9.47 6.34
CA LEU A 90 -8.05 9.14 7.67
C LEU A 90 -7.18 10.27 8.18
N THR A 91 -7.39 10.69 9.40
CA THR A 91 -6.51 11.65 10.02
C THR A 91 -5.50 10.91 10.88
N VAL A 92 -4.24 11.16 10.62
CA VAL A 92 -3.15 10.59 11.40
C VAL A 92 -2.58 11.68 12.27
N ILE A 93 -2.40 11.38 13.54
CA ILE A 93 -1.87 12.34 14.51
C ILE A 93 -0.66 11.75 15.20
N CYS A 94 0.11 12.60 15.83
CA CYS A 94 1.15 12.18 16.75
C CYS A 94 0.65 12.44 18.17
N ARG A 95 0.67 11.40 19.02
CA ARG A 95 0.19 11.52 20.39
C ARG A 95 1.00 12.49 21.22
N TYR A 96 2.27 12.64 20.89
CA TYR A 96 3.18 13.45 21.70
C TYR A 96 3.24 14.91 21.28
N HIS A 97 2.78 15.21 20.06
CA HIS A 97 2.89 16.54 19.49
C HIS A 97 1.58 16.88 18.78
N PRO A 98 0.63 17.47 19.50
CA PRO A 98 -0.73 17.64 18.97
C PRO A 98 -0.87 18.38 17.64
N THR A 99 0.12 19.19 17.29
CA THR A 99 0.04 19.92 16.02
C THR A 99 0.52 19.11 14.84
N MET A 100 1.09 17.92 15.08
CA MET A 100 1.52 17.03 13.99
C MET A 100 0.35 16.21 13.51
N THR A 101 -0.18 16.58 12.37
CA THR A 101 -1.30 15.85 11.77
C THR A 101 -1.10 15.72 10.28
N MET A 102 -1.69 14.71 9.69
CA MET A 102 -1.76 14.55 8.25
C MET A 102 -3.03 13.81 7.88
N ARG A 103 -3.40 13.90 6.62
CA ARG A 103 -4.55 13.19 6.11
C ARG A 103 -4.12 12.21 5.04
N LEU A 104 -4.68 11.03 5.11
CA LEU A 104 -4.52 10.01 4.08
C LEU A 104 -5.87 9.82 3.43
N THR A 105 -5.89 9.79 2.11
CA THR A 105 -7.11 9.45 1.38
C THR A 105 -6.90 8.04 0.82
N VAL A 106 -7.71 7.11 1.26
CA VAL A 106 -7.60 5.70 0.89
C VAL A 106 -8.80 5.31 0.07
N GLU A 107 -8.53 4.82 -1.12
CA GLU A 107 -9.59 4.40 -2.01
C GLU A 107 -9.91 2.94 -1.80
N LYS A 108 -11.17 2.59 -2.12
CA LYS A 108 -11.58 1.25 -2.04
C LYS A 108 -10.88 0.48 -3.11
N GLY A 109 -10.29 -0.61 -2.81
CA GLY A 109 -9.73 -1.48 -3.84
C GLY A 109 -10.83 -2.07 -4.70
N GLU A 110 -10.47 -2.64 -5.82
CA GLU A 110 -11.45 -3.29 -6.69
C GLU A 110 -11.82 -4.68 -6.30
#